data_22cbd60e59e8945c18c4b30a434afeb2
#
_entry.id   22cbd60e59e8945c18c4b30a434afeb2
#
_cell.length_a   1.000
_cell.length_b   1.000
_cell.length_c   1.000
_cell.angle_alpha   90.00
_cell.angle_beta   90.00
_cell.angle_gamma   90.00
#
_symmetry.space_group_name_H-M   'P 1'
#
loop_
_entity.id
_entity.type
_entity.pdbx_description
1 polymer ?
#
loop_
_entity_poly.entity_id
_entity_poly.type
_entity_poly.pdbx_seq_one_letter_code
_entity_poly.pdbx_strand_id
1 'polypeptide(L)'
;MAYKLLTLNNPKILKGKDVDDTYISCVMHFRPINTKICPFQNIASCKTACLNTAGRGGIIKKWETTNRIQEARQRRTDMFLNDYDNFMELLHTEITKFCNYCYNKNKKPAVRLNGTSDIQWEYKLYKDKNIFEHFPDVQFYDYTKIPTRKVSQYKNYHLTWSYSEANPKYTAWYDKIAYNIAVVFNGAFPIYFKGREVINGDESDLRFLDKDNVIVGLKAKGKARHDMSGFVIHV
;
A
#
# COMPACT_ATOMS: atom_id res chain seq x y z
N MET A 1 17.44 5.27 19.84
CA MET A 1 16.85 5.88 18.63
C MET A 1 15.36 5.60 18.64
N ALA A 2 14.52 6.62 18.61
CA ALA A 2 13.09 6.42 18.47
C ALA A 2 12.80 5.77 17.11
N TYR A 3 12.05 4.68 17.10
CA TYR A 3 11.61 4.04 15.86
C TYR A 3 10.61 4.96 15.17
N LYS A 4 10.82 5.25 13.88
CA LYS A 4 9.87 5.99 13.07
C LYS A 4 9.12 5.01 12.18
N LEU A 5 7.81 4.90 12.39
CA LEU A 5 6.94 3.99 11.62
C LEU A 5 6.52 4.65 10.30
N LEU A 6 6.05 5.90 10.34
CA LEU A 6 5.50 6.62 9.22
C LEU A 6 6.56 7.44 8.45
N THR A 7 6.42 7.52 7.15
CA THR A 7 7.32 8.25 6.25
C THR A 7 6.51 9.25 5.42
N LEU A 8 6.90 10.53 5.46
CA LEU A 8 6.28 11.62 4.71
C LEU A 8 6.96 11.91 3.37
N ASN A 9 8.25 11.59 3.25
CA ASN A 9 9.08 11.95 2.09
C ASN A 9 9.23 10.78 1.10
N ASN A 10 8.11 10.27 0.58
CA ASN A 10 8.09 9.31 -0.52
C ASN A 10 7.90 10.07 -1.85
N PRO A 11 8.63 9.75 -2.94
CA PRO A 11 8.45 10.42 -4.24
C PRO A 11 7.02 10.44 -4.77
N LYS A 12 6.22 9.40 -4.50
CA LYS A 12 4.80 9.35 -4.86
C LYS A 12 3.94 10.29 -4.03
N ILE A 13 4.26 10.45 -2.74
CA ILE A 13 3.60 11.42 -1.85
C ILE A 13 3.87 12.84 -2.31
N LEU A 14 5.12 13.12 -2.72
CA LEU A 14 5.50 14.45 -3.21
C LEU A 14 4.79 14.78 -4.53
N LYS A 15 4.67 13.84 -5.46
CA LYS A 15 3.88 14.00 -6.69
C LYS A 15 2.39 14.20 -6.44
N GLY A 16 1.84 13.55 -5.43
CA GLY A 16 0.43 13.70 -5.06
C GLY A 16 0.04 15.12 -4.66
N LYS A 17 1.00 15.92 -4.19
CA LYS A 17 0.78 17.35 -3.88
C LYS A 17 0.49 18.19 -5.13
N ASP A 18 1.01 17.78 -6.27
CA ASP A 18 0.78 18.48 -7.54
C ASP A 18 -0.62 18.17 -8.11
N VAL A 19 -1.25 17.08 -7.64
CA VAL A 19 -2.59 16.62 -8.07
C VAL A 19 -3.67 17.12 -7.12
N ASP A 20 -3.45 17.08 -5.81
CA ASP A 20 -4.37 17.57 -4.79
C ASP A 20 -3.60 18.11 -3.58
N ASP A 21 -3.69 19.41 -3.36
CA ASP A 21 -3.05 20.10 -2.23
C ASP A 21 -3.89 20.07 -0.94
N THR A 22 -5.08 19.44 -0.96
CA THR A 22 -5.95 19.33 0.21
C THR A 22 -5.36 18.37 1.26
N TYR A 23 -4.67 17.31 0.82
CA TYR A 23 -4.18 16.26 1.67
C TYR A 23 -2.65 16.28 1.83
N ILE A 24 -2.19 15.95 3.03
CA ILE A 24 -0.82 15.48 3.23
C ILE A 24 -0.89 13.99 3.53
N SER A 25 -0.05 13.20 2.84
CA SER A 25 -0.03 11.76 3.01
C SER A 25 1.24 11.29 3.70
N CYS A 26 1.12 10.21 4.47
CA CYS A 26 2.25 9.43 4.98
C CYS A 26 2.05 7.94 4.72
N VAL A 27 3.14 7.19 4.74
CA VAL A 27 3.12 5.75 4.44
C VAL A 27 3.99 4.96 5.40
N MET A 28 3.51 3.79 5.79
CA MET A 28 4.28 2.80 6.54
C MET A 28 4.70 1.65 5.63
N HIS A 29 5.94 1.18 5.82
CA HIS A 29 6.49 0.07 5.05
C HIS A 29 7.02 -1.01 5.99
N PHE A 30 6.55 -2.24 5.78
CA PHE A 30 7.08 -3.46 6.40
C PHE A 30 8.02 -4.21 5.44
N ARG A 31 8.79 -5.13 5.97
CA ARG A 31 9.46 -6.13 5.16
C ARG A 31 8.50 -7.30 4.94
N PRO A 32 8.11 -7.62 3.68
CA PRO A 32 7.13 -8.68 3.38
C PRO A 32 7.80 -10.06 3.45
N ILE A 33 8.14 -10.54 4.67
CA ILE A 33 8.93 -11.75 4.87
C ILE A 33 8.10 -13.02 4.87
N ASN A 34 6.82 -12.94 5.23
CA ASN A 34 5.94 -14.10 5.37
C ASN A 34 4.46 -13.78 5.15
N THR A 35 3.62 -14.80 5.24
CA THR A 35 2.17 -14.71 5.05
C THR A 35 1.43 -13.97 6.16
N LYS A 36 2.03 -13.76 7.35
CA LYS A 36 1.44 -12.90 8.39
C LYS A 36 1.42 -11.43 7.96
N ILE A 37 2.40 -11.04 7.13
CA ILE A 37 2.53 -9.66 6.61
C ILE A 37 1.85 -9.51 5.24
N CYS A 38 1.93 -10.55 4.38
CA CYS A 38 1.33 -10.57 3.03
C CYS A 38 0.68 -11.94 2.78
N PRO A 39 -0.58 -12.16 3.18
CA PRO A 39 -1.23 -13.47 3.08
C PRO A 39 -1.32 -14.03 1.66
N PHE A 40 -1.55 -13.17 0.67
CA PHE A 40 -1.75 -13.56 -0.73
C PHE A 40 -0.50 -13.48 -1.61
N GLN A 41 0.69 -13.24 -1.05
CA GLN A 41 1.91 -13.04 -1.83
C GLN A 41 2.27 -14.19 -2.77
N ASN A 42 1.92 -15.42 -2.42
CA ASN A 42 2.21 -16.62 -3.24
C ASN A 42 1.13 -16.82 -4.30
N ILE A 43 -0.15 -16.78 -3.94
CA ILE A 43 -1.26 -17.00 -4.88
C ILE A 43 -1.35 -15.91 -5.95
N ALA A 44 -1.00 -14.68 -5.61
CA ALA A 44 -0.92 -13.56 -6.54
C ALA A 44 0.45 -13.44 -7.23
N SER A 45 1.41 -14.30 -6.91
CA SER A 45 2.81 -14.33 -7.41
C SER A 45 3.56 -13.01 -7.32
N CYS A 46 3.12 -12.10 -6.44
CA CYS A 46 3.75 -10.77 -6.30
C CYS A 46 5.02 -10.76 -5.44
N LYS A 47 5.39 -11.89 -4.81
CA LYS A 47 6.53 -11.98 -3.89
C LYS A 47 7.86 -11.58 -4.57
N THR A 48 8.13 -12.12 -5.75
CA THR A 48 9.37 -11.88 -6.51
C THR A 48 9.41 -10.49 -7.14
N ALA A 49 8.26 -10.00 -7.56
CA ALA A 49 8.06 -8.70 -8.20
C ALA A 49 7.71 -7.57 -7.22
N CYS A 50 7.83 -7.82 -5.90
CA CYS A 50 7.38 -6.91 -4.85
C CYS A 50 8.08 -5.55 -4.91
N LEU A 51 7.32 -4.47 -4.71
CA LEU A 51 7.83 -3.10 -4.55
C LEU A 51 8.88 -2.94 -3.43
N ASN A 52 8.95 -3.89 -2.49
CA ASN A 52 10.02 -3.93 -1.49
C ASN A 52 11.43 -3.97 -2.13
N THR A 53 11.52 -4.51 -3.35
CA THR A 53 12.77 -4.59 -4.13
C THR A 53 12.93 -3.45 -5.14
N ALA A 54 12.05 -2.45 -5.15
CA ALA A 54 12.09 -1.32 -6.06
C ALA A 54 12.65 -0.05 -5.40
N GLY A 55 13.08 0.89 -6.23
CA GLY A 55 13.62 2.18 -5.80
C GLY A 55 14.83 2.04 -4.84
N ARG A 56 14.98 3.00 -3.95
CA ARG A 56 16.12 3.01 -2.98
C ARG A 56 16.15 1.78 -2.06
N GLY A 57 14.98 1.17 -1.76
CA GLY A 57 14.91 -0.05 -0.96
C GLY A 57 15.46 -1.29 -1.66
N GLY A 58 15.53 -1.28 -2.99
CA GLY A 58 16.10 -2.36 -3.80
C GLY A 58 17.59 -2.16 -4.15
N ILE A 59 18.17 -1.01 -3.83
CA ILE A 59 19.59 -0.73 -4.10
C ILE A 59 20.42 -1.29 -2.95
N ILE A 60 21.06 -2.44 -3.18
CA ILE A 60 21.97 -3.10 -2.24
C ILE A 60 23.35 -3.11 -2.91
N LYS A 61 24.39 -2.66 -2.22
CA LYS A 61 25.73 -2.67 -2.75
C LYS A 61 26.23 -4.12 -2.91
N LYS A 62 27.16 -4.35 -3.84
CA LYS A 62 27.63 -5.69 -4.22
C LYS A 62 28.14 -6.54 -3.05
N TRP A 63 28.69 -5.89 -2.03
CA TRP A 63 29.26 -6.53 -0.83
C TRP A 63 28.33 -6.48 0.40
N GLU A 64 27.10 -5.95 0.27
CA GLU A 64 26.11 -5.86 1.33
C GLU A 64 24.96 -6.84 1.06
N THR A 65 24.35 -7.37 2.10
CA THR A 65 23.16 -8.22 2.01
C THR A 65 21.86 -7.46 2.26
N THR A 66 21.96 -6.21 2.73
CA THR A 66 20.84 -5.36 3.11
C THR A 66 21.21 -3.87 2.93
N ASN A 67 20.26 -2.99 3.19
CA ASN A 67 20.49 -1.55 3.30
C ASN A 67 19.63 -0.97 4.43
N ARG A 68 19.91 0.27 4.83
CA ARG A 68 19.23 0.96 5.93
C ARG A 68 17.70 0.98 5.80
N ILE A 69 17.16 1.00 4.56
CA ILE A 69 15.72 0.98 4.31
C ILE A 69 15.16 -0.39 4.61
N GLN A 70 15.81 -1.46 4.16
CA GLN A 70 15.41 -2.85 4.44
C GLN A 70 15.51 -3.16 5.94
N GLU A 71 16.55 -2.69 6.59
CA GLU A 71 16.71 -2.83 8.05
C GLU A 71 15.62 -2.11 8.82
N ALA A 72 15.27 -0.89 8.41
CA ALA A 72 14.17 -0.15 9.04
C ALA A 72 12.81 -0.85 8.84
N ARG A 73 12.57 -1.44 7.65
CA ARG A 73 11.39 -2.27 7.39
C ARG A 73 11.40 -3.54 8.23
N GLN A 74 12.55 -4.19 8.37
CA GLN A 74 12.69 -5.38 9.22
C GLN A 74 12.36 -5.05 10.67
N ARG A 75 12.97 -4.01 11.25
CA ARG A 75 12.70 -3.61 12.64
C ARG A 75 11.20 -3.34 12.89
N ARG A 76 10.49 -2.68 11.96
CA ARG A 76 9.04 -2.47 12.08
C ARG A 76 8.27 -3.79 12.04
N THR A 77 8.68 -4.70 11.16
CA THR A 77 8.07 -6.02 11.05
C THR A 77 8.29 -6.82 12.33
N ASP A 78 9.50 -6.82 12.86
CA ASP A 78 9.83 -7.54 14.10
C ASP A 78 9.06 -6.98 15.30
N MET A 79 8.98 -5.66 15.42
CA MET A 79 8.20 -4.99 16.46
C MET A 79 6.70 -5.34 16.34
N PHE A 80 6.12 -5.28 15.15
CA PHE A 80 4.71 -5.65 14.92
C PHE A 80 4.41 -7.10 15.27
N LEU A 81 5.33 -8.02 14.98
CA LEU A 81 5.13 -9.46 15.21
C LEU A 81 5.42 -9.92 16.65
N ASN A 82 6.33 -9.24 17.34
CA ASN A 82 6.90 -9.72 18.62
C ASN A 82 6.63 -8.77 19.79
N ASP A 83 6.19 -7.52 19.51
CA ASP A 83 5.94 -6.48 20.51
C ASP A 83 4.76 -5.60 20.08
N TYR A 84 3.62 -6.26 19.91
CA TYR A 84 2.44 -5.70 19.27
C TYR A 84 1.89 -4.47 20.02
N ASP A 85 1.80 -4.52 21.34
CA ASP A 85 1.20 -3.43 22.13
C ASP A 85 2.03 -2.16 22.05
N ASN A 86 3.34 -2.24 22.20
CA ASN A 86 4.25 -1.12 22.03
C ASN A 86 4.27 -0.61 20.58
N PHE A 87 4.13 -1.51 19.58
CA PHE A 87 3.99 -1.11 18.19
C PHE A 87 2.72 -0.28 17.97
N MET A 88 1.58 -0.72 18.50
CA MET A 88 0.29 -0.02 18.33
C MET A 88 0.27 1.30 19.08
N GLU A 89 0.86 1.38 20.27
CA GLU A 89 1.02 2.63 21.02
C GLU A 89 1.87 3.65 20.24
N LEU A 90 2.99 3.19 19.67
CA LEU A 90 3.85 4.04 18.85
C LEU A 90 3.13 4.49 17.57
N LEU A 91 2.39 3.59 16.90
CA LEU A 91 1.62 3.92 15.71
C LEU A 91 0.55 4.97 16.01
N HIS A 92 -0.20 4.79 17.09
CA HIS A 92 -1.19 5.75 17.55
C HIS A 92 -0.57 7.12 17.82
N THR A 93 0.55 7.15 18.54
CA THR A 93 1.32 8.37 18.84
C THR A 93 1.81 9.07 17.57
N GLU A 94 2.33 8.32 16.60
CA GLU A 94 2.84 8.90 15.35
C GLU A 94 1.70 9.43 14.46
N ILE A 95 0.54 8.75 14.39
CA ILE A 95 -0.62 9.26 13.65
C ILE A 95 -1.14 10.53 14.30
N THR A 96 -1.26 10.58 15.63
CA THR A 96 -1.67 11.81 16.34
C THR A 96 -0.75 13.00 16.04
N LYS A 97 0.56 12.79 16.11
CA LYS A 97 1.55 13.84 15.75
C LYS A 97 1.43 14.25 14.28
N PHE A 98 1.16 13.29 13.39
CA PHE A 98 0.96 13.56 11.98
C PHE A 98 -0.32 14.37 11.71
N CYS A 99 -1.42 14.06 12.39
CA CYS A 99 -2.66 14.83 12.30
C CYS A 99 -2.43 16.30 12.72
N ASN A 100 -1.78 16.53 13.86
CA ASN A 100 -1.44 17.87 14.33
C ASN A 100 -0.56 18.62 13.32
N TYR A 101 0.41 17.94 12.71
CA TYR A 101 1.24 18.53 11.66
C TYR A 101 0.40 18.92 10.42
N CYS A 102 -0.56 18.10 10.01
CA CYS A 102 -1.45 18.41 8.88
C CYS A 102 -2.36 19.61 9.22
N TYR A 103 -3.02 19.60 10.37
CA TYR A 103 -3.94 20.66 10.79
C TYR A 103 -3.25 22.00 10.92
N ASN A 104 -2.01 22.06 11.45
CA ASN A 104 -1.21 23.28 11.51
C ASN A 104 -0.85 23.84 10.11
N LYS A 105 -1.07 23.05 9.05
CA LYS A 105 -0.88 23.46 7.66
C LYS A 105 -2.20 23.65 6.90
N ASN A 106 -3.34 23.61 7.59
CA ASN A 106 -4.67 23.62 7.00
C ASN A 106 -4.86 22.52 5.95
N LYS A 107 -4.33 21.30 6.22
CA LYS A 107 -4.42 20.13 5.36
C LYS A 107 -5.10 18.98 6.08
N LYS A 108 -5.72 18.08 5.31
CA LYS A 108 -6.30 16.84 5.81
C LYS A 108 -5.24 15.73 5.86
N PRO A 109 -5.22 14.92 6.93
CA PRO A 109 -4.29 13.78 7.01
C PRO A 109 -4.78 12.60 6.16
N ALA A 110 -3.86 12.00 5.37
CA ALA A 110 -4.09 10.74 4.69
C ALA A 110 -2.99 9.74 5.06
N VAL A 111 -3.37 8.50 5.44
CA VAL A 111 -2.43 7.49 5.95
C VAL A 111 -2.54 6.21 5.15
N ARG A 112 -1.40 5.73 4.64
CA ARG A 112 -1.26 4.43 4.00
C ARG A 112 -0.46 3.48 4.89
N LEU A 113 -1.13 2.48 5.45
CA LEU A 113 -0.51 1.54 6.40
C LEU A 113 0.19 0.37 5.70
N ASN A 114 -0.25 -0.01 4.51
CA ASN A 114 0.27 -1.14 3.74
C ASN A 114 1.13 -0.68 2.54
N GLY A 115 2.22 0.03 2.78
CA GLY A 115 3.13 0.47 1.70
C GLY A 115 3.84 -0.70 1.01
N THR A 116 4.20 -1.75 1.76
CA THR A 116 4.82 -3.01 1.28
C THR A 116 4.33 -4.22 2.08
N SER A 117 3.09 -4.20 2.50
CA SER A 117 2.40 -5.25 3.26
C SER A 117 0.96 -5.39 2.78
N ASP A 118 0.23 -6.36 3.32
CA ASP A 118 -1.20 -6.53 3.11
C ASP A 118 -1.88 -7.01 4.40
N ILE A 119 -1.64 -6.25 5.47
CA ILE A 119 -2.20 -6.50 6.80
C ILE A 119 -3.66 -6.04 6.81
N GLN A 120 -4.54 -6.87 7.34
CA GLN A 120 -5.95 -6.54 7.55
C GLN A 120 -6.09 -5.74 8.84
N TRP A 121 -5.92 -4.41 8.74
CA TRP A 121 -5.97 -3.49 9.87
C TRP A 121 -7.33 -3.40 10.53
N GLU A 122 -8.41 -3.76 9.83
CA GLU A 122 -9.77 -3.86 10.36
C GLU A 122 -9.90 -4.87 11.50
N TYR A 123 -8.98 -5.84 11.60
CA TYR A 123 -8.93 -6.86 12.66
C TYR A 123 -7.77 -6.64 13.65
N LYS A 124 -7.06 -5.52 13.58
CA LYS A 124 -5.95 -5.19 14.47
C LYS A 124 -6.44 -4.22 15.53
N LEU A 125 -6.75 -4.76 16.70
CA LEU A 125 -7.30 -3.99 17.81
C LEU A 125 -6.18 -3.42 18.71
N TYR A 126 -6.42 -2.24 19.20
CA TYR A 126 -5.67 -1.58 20.25
C TYR A 126 -6.68 -0.87 21.16
N LYS A 127 -6.70 -1.20 22.47
CA LYS A 127 -7.70 -0.68 23.42
C LYS A 127 -9.13 -0.83 22.85
N ASP A 128 -9.48 -2.05 22.45
CA ASP A 128 -10.79 -2.49 21.94
C ASP A 128 -11.29 -1.86 20.63
N LYS A 129 -10.48 -1.04 19.97
CA LYS A 129 -10.79 -0.41 18.68
C LYS A 129 -9.70 -0.67 17.67
N ASN A 130 -10.08 -0.72 16.39
CA ASN A 130 -9.08 -0.69 15.33
C ASN A 130 -8.62 0.75 15.01
N ILE A 131 -7.62 0.88 14.16
CA ILE A 131 -7.00 2.18 13.86
C ILE A 131 -7.94 3.16 13.16
N PHE A 132 -8.91 2.68 12.39
CA PHE A 132 -9.88 3.51 11.68
C PHE A 132 -10.89 4.14 12.64
N GLU A 133 -11.25 3.40 13.68
CA GLU A 133 -12.16 3.84 14.74
C GLU A 133 -11.48 4.81 15.72
N HIS A 134 -10.16 4.67 15.91
CA HIS A 134 -9.37 5.62 16.71
C HIS A 134 -9.20 6.98 16.03
N PHE A 135 -9.18 7.01 14.69
CA PHE A 135 -8.91 8.21 13.90
C PHE A 135 -9.97 8.43 12.82
N PRO A 136 -11.23 8.75 13.20
CA PRO A 136 -12.34 8.87 12.24
C PRO A 136 -12.15 10.00 11.20
N ASP A 137 -11.37 11.05 11.53
CA ASP A 137 -11.08 12.19 10.65
C ASP A 137 -9.85 11.99 9.76
N VAL A 138 -9.17 10.85 9.85
CA VAL A 138 -8.04 10.49 9.01
C VAL A 138 -8.51 9.67 7.84
N GLN A 139 -8.15 10.05 6.63
CA GLN A 139 -8.38 9.21 5.45
C GLN A 139 -7.32 8.12 5.37
N PHE A 140 -7.72 6.88 5.58
CA PHE A 140 -6.87 5.72 5.32
C PHE A 140 -7.09 5.19 3.91
N TYR A 141 -6.03 4.65 3.30
CA TYR A 141 -6.11 4.04 1.98
C TYR A 141 -4.99 3.03 1.77
N ASP A 142 -5.30 1.92 1.10
CA ASP A 142 -4.32 0.87 0.83
C ASP A 142 -4.61 0.15 -0.49
N TYR A 143 -3.60 -0.58 -0.97
CA TYR A 143 -3.80 -1.65 -1.94
C TYR A 143 -3.90 -2.98 -1.20
N THR A 144 -4.72 -3.89 -1.71
CA THR A 144 -4.84 -5.24 -1.15
C THR A 144 -4.83 -6.31 -2.24
N LYS A 145 -4.26 -7.46 -1.92
CA LYS A 145 -4.39 -8.70 -2.69
C LYS A 145 -5.52 -9.60 -2.18
N ILE A 146 -6.11 -9.26 -1.03
CA ILE A 146 -7.17 -10.05 -0.40
C ILE A 146 -8.53 -9.62 -0.98
N PRO A 147 -9.18 -10.45 -1.81
CA PRO A 147 -10.41 -10.03 -2.50
C PRO A 147 -11.64 -9.99 -1.57
N THR A 148 -11.56 -10.63 -0.42
CA THR A 148 -12.69 -10.82 0.52
C THR A 148 -12.70 -9.85 1.69
N ARG A 149 -11.90 -8.77 1.64
CA ARG A 149 -11.89 -7.77 2.72
C ARG A 149 -13.23 -7.06 2.85
N LYS A 150 -13.74 -7.00 4.06
CA LYS A 150 -15.01 -6.33 4.41
C LYS A 150 -14.69 -5.04 5.16
N VAL A 151 -14.66 -3.93 4.46
CA VAL A 151 -14.25 -2.62 5.01
C VAL A 151 -15.27 -1.51 4.74
N SER A 152 -16.41 -1.81 4.13
CA SER A 152 -17.44 -0.84 3.75
C SER A 152 -18.05 -0.08 4.93
N GLN A 153 -17.96 -0.63 6.15
CA GLN A 153 -18.38 0.03 7.38
C GLN A 153 -17.46 1.19 7.79
N TYR A 154 -16.21 1.22 7.31
CA TYR A 154 -15.25 2.29 7.62
C TYR A 154 -15.24 3.33 6.50
N LYS A 155 -16.02 4.40 6.67
CA LYS A 155 -16.12 5.50 5.66
C LYS A 155 -14.79 6.20 5.37
N ASN A 156 -13.87 6.13 6.31
CA ASN A 156 -12.53 6.71 6.23
C ASN A 156 -11.45 5.73 5.76
N TYR A 157 -11.83 4.57 5.21
CA TYR A 157 -10.86 3.60 4.67
C TYR A 157 -11.19 3.19 3.25
N HIS A 158 -10.29 3.52 2.32
CA HIS A 158 -10.41 3.20 0.90
C HIS A 158 -9.45 2.07 0.50
N LEU A 159 -9.97 1.07 -0.21
CA LEU A 159 -9.18 -0.03 -0.77
C LEU A 159 -9.18 -0.02 -2.29
N THR A 160 -8.00 -0.35 -2.86
CA THR A 160 -7.83 -0.66 -4.28
C THR A 160 -7.35 -2.11 -4.38
N TRP A 161 -8.09 -2.97 -5.08
CA TRP A 161 -7.68 -4.37 -5.23
C TRP A 161 -6.56 -4.49 -6.26
N SER A 162 -5.50 -5.19 -5.91
CA SER A 162 -4.35 -5.36 -6.79
C SER A 162 -4.44 -6.67 -7.57
N TYR A 163 -4.75 -6.58 -8.85
CA TYR A 163 -4.97 -7.68 -9.78
C TYR A 163 -3.71 -8.52 -10.05
N SER A 164 -3.92 -9.76 -10.47
CA SER A 164 -2.88 -10.69 -10.96
C SER A 164 -3.53 -11.80 -11.78
N GLU A 165 -2.91 -12.22 -12.86
CA GLU A 165 -3.30 -13.38 -13.68
C GLU A 165 -2.52 -14.66 -13.34
N ALA A 166 -1.64 -14.60 -12.35
CA ALA A 166 -0.79 -15.71 -11.96
C ALA A 166 -1.55 -16.98 -11.51
N ASN A 167 -2.79 -16.84 -11.08
CA ASN A 167 -3.62 -17.95 -10.63
C ASN A 167 -5.08 -17.76 -11.08
N PRO A 168 -5.66 -18.73 -11.86
CA PRO A 168 -7.04 -18.63 -12.34
C PRO A 168 -8.09 -18.43 -11.22
N LYS A 169 -7.92 -19.09 -10.08
CA LYS A 169 -8.83 -18.91 -8.93
C LYS A 169 -8.77 -17.49 -8.37
N TYR A 170 -7.61 -16.86 -8.42
CA TYR A 170 -7.44 -15.46 -8.00
C TYR A 170 -8.02 -14.51 -9.06
N THR A 171 -7.75 -14.76 -10.34
CA THR A 171 -8.26 -13.96 -11.47
C THR A 171 -9.78 -13.92 -11.49
N ALA A 172 -10.46 -15.02 -11.12
CA ALA A 172 -11.92 -15.11 -11.06
C ALA A 172 -12.59 -14.14 -10.07
N TRP A 173 -11.83 -13.47 -9.19
CA TRP A 173 -12.35 -12.42 -8.34
C TRP A 173 -12.58 -11.10 -9.07
N TYR A 174 -12.00 -10.91 -10.26
CA TYR A 174 -12.07 -9.65 -11.00
C TYR A 174 -13.50 -9.11 -11.13
N ASP A 175 -14.45 -9.96 -11.56
CA ASP A 175 -15.84 -9.56 -11.78
C ASP A 175 -16.64 -9.37 -10.47
N LYS A 176 -16.08 -9.79 -9.34
CA LYS A 176 -16.71 -9.71 -8.00
C LYS A 176 -16.22 -8.51 -7.20
N ILE A 177 -15.20 -7.80 -7.68
CA ILE A 177 -14.64 -6.64 -7.00
C ILE A 177 -15.43 -5.40 -7.36
N ALA A 178 -16.06 -4.79 -6.35
CA ALA A 178 -16.91 -3.61 -6.50
C ALA A 178 -16.13 -2.27 -6.49
N TYR A 179 -14.87 -2.27 -6.07
CA TYR A 179 -14.03 -1.06 -5.99
C TYR A 179 -12.94 -1.07 -7.08
N ASN A 180 -12.17 0.00 -7.15
CA ASN A 180 -11.12 0.17 -8.16
C ASN A 180 -10.08 -0.93 -8.11
N ILE A 181 -9.53 -1.27 -9.27
CA ILE A 181 -8.59 -2.36 -9.44
C ILE A 181 -7.25 -1.80 -9.94
N ALA A 182 -6.17 -2.07 -9.22
CA ALA A 182 -4.82 -1.76 -9.67
C ALA A 182 -4.24 -2.90 -10.50
N VAL A 183 -3.67 -2.56 -11.66
CA VAL A 183 -2.99 -3.48 -12.56
C VAL A 183 -1.59 -2.97 -12.85
N VAL A 184 -0.59 -3.85 -12.71
CA VAL A 184 0.79 -3.52 -13.05
C VAL A 184 1.04 -3.88 -14.50
N PHE A 185 1.39 -2.90 -15.33
CA PHE A 185 1.69 -3.07 -16.75
C PHE A 185 3.20 -2.95 -17.03
N ASN A 186 3.69 -3.79 -17.93
CA ASN A 186 4.99 -3.65 -18.57
C ASN A 186 4.77 -3.19 -20.02
N GLY A 187 5.00 -1.92 -20.30
CA GLY A 187 4.69 -1.26 -21.56
C GLY A 187 3.83 0.00 -21.38
N ALA A 188 3.18 0.44 -22.44
CA ALA A 188 2.23 1.55 -22.39
C ALA A 188 0.93 1.14 -21.70
N PHE A 189 0.24 2.08 -21.05
CA PHE A 189 -1.08 1.77 -20.52
C PHE A 189 -2.09 1.64 -21.66
N PRO A 190 -2.90 0.57 -21.72
CA PRO A 190 -4.03 0.53 -22.64
C PRO A 190 -5.10 1.55 -22.20
N ILE A 191 -5.95 1.97 -23.11
CA ILE A 191 -7.08 2.87 -22.80
C ILE A 191 -8.11 2.13 -21.93
N TYR A 192 -8.35 0.86 -22.22
CA TYR A 192 -9.25 -0.01 -21.47
C TYR A 192 -8.56 -1.34 -21.12
N PHE A 193 -8.89 -1.89 -19.96
CA PHE A 193 -8.50 -3.23 -19.57
C PHE A 193 -9.71 -3.96 -18.98
N LYS A 194 -10.06 -5.11 -19.59
CA LYS A 194 -11.24 -5.93 -19.20
C LYS A 194 -12.52 -5.08 -19.00
N GLY A 195 -12.78 -4.16 -19.92
CA GLY A 195 -14.00 -3.33 -19.97
C GLY A 195 -14.00 -2.11 -19.06
N ARG A 196 -12.94 -1.85 -18.27
CA ARG A 196 -12.81 -0.65 -17.44
C ARG A 196 -11.75 0.30 -18.01
N GLU A 197 -12.01 1.59 -17.93
CA GLU A 197 -11.04 2.62 -18.30
C GLU A 197 -9.78 2.55 -17.44
N VAL A 198 -8.62 2.75 -18.05
CA VAL A 198 -7.33 2.76 -17.36
C VAL A 198 -6.89 4.20 -17.09
N ILE A 199 -6.73 4.54 -15.82
CA ILE A 199 -6.16 5.81 -15.38
C ILE A 199 -4.69 5.66 -14.99
N ASN A 200 -3.91 6.73 -15.07
CA ASN A 200 -2.49 6.71 -14.71
C ASN A 200 -2.29 6.78 -13.18
N GLY A 201 -2.15 5.63 -12.53
CA GLY A 201 -1.91 5.54 -11.10
C GLY A 201 -0.49 5.93 -10.64
N ASP A 202 0.41 6.27 -11.57
CA ASP A 202 1.76 6.75 -11.22
C ASP A 202 1.82 8.28 -10.97
N GLU A 203 0.77 9.02 -11.29
CA GLU A 203 0.68 10.47 -11.06
C GLU A 203 0.43 10.81 -9.59
N SER A 204 -0.45 10.08 -8.93
CA SER A 204 -0.77 10.26 -7.52
C SER A 204 -0.80 8.92 -6.81
N ASP A 205 -0.74 8.93 -5.47
CA ASP A 205 -0.99 7.76 -4.61
C ASP A 205 -2.33 7.86 -3.86
N LEU A 206 -3.06 8.98 -3.99
CA LEU A 206 -4.31 9.27 -3.27
C LEU A 206 -5.51 8.58 -3.96
N ARG A 207 -5.58 7.26 -3.84
CA ARG A 207 -6.54 6.40 -4.54
C ARG A 207 -8.01 6.66 -4.21
N PHE A 208 -8.28 7.25 -3.04
CA PHE A 208 -9.63 7.64 -2.63
C PHE A 208 -10.17 8.88 -3.37
N LEU A 209 -9.35 9.53 -4.20
CA LEU A 209 -9.75 10.62 -5.09
C LEU A 209 -10.00 10.14 -6.53
N ASP A 210 -9.68 8.90 -6.85
CA ASP A 210 -9.95 8.34 -8.18
C ASP A 210 -11.46 8.22 -8.41
N LYS A 211 -11.89 8.37 -9.65
CA LYS A 211 -13.27 8.04 -10.02
C LYS A 211 -13.54 6.54 -9.83
N ASP A 212 -14.80 6.19 -9.62
CA ASP A 212 -15.19 4.80 -9.42
C ASP A 212 -15.08 3.96 -10.69
N ASN A 213 -14.98 2.65 -10.51
CA ASN A 213 -15.00 1.63 -11.57
C ASN A 213 -13.89 1.77 -12.62
N VAL A 214 -12.70 2.15 -12.21
CA VAL A 214 -11.52 2.25 -13.08
C VAL A 214 -10.45 1.22 -12.78
N ILE A 215 -9.57 1.04 -13.76
CA ILE A 215 -8.27 0.38 -13.58
C ILE A 215 -7.22 1.44 -13.26
N VAL A 216 -6.58 1.28 -12.12
CA VAL A 216 -5.41 2.07 -11.74
C VAL A 216 -4.17 1.45 -12.37
N GLY A 217 -3.75 1.96 -13.52
CA GLY A 217 -2.55 1.50 -14.23
C GLY A 217 -1.28 1.90 -13.49
N LEU A 218 -0.44 0.92 -13.17
CA LEU A 218 0.84 1.11 -12.51
C LEU A 218 1.96 0.55 -13.40
N LYS A 219 3.05 1.30 -13.61
CA LYS A 219 4.20 0.77 -14.37
C LYS A 219 5.01 -0.22 -13.54
N ALA A 220 5.42 -1.31 -14.17
CA ALA A 220 6.34 -2.27 -13.58
C ALA A 220 7.66 -1.60 -13.16
N LYS A 221 8.12 -1.83 -11.92
CA LYS A 221 9.32 -1.22 -11.33
C LYS A 221 10.22 -2.29 -10.70
N GLY A 222 11.52 -2.05 -10.74
CA GLY A 222 12.49 -2.99 -10.17
C GLY A 222 12.39 -4.37 -10.82
N LYS A 223 12.35 -5.42 -10.03
CA LYS A 223 12.25 -6.82 -10.51
C LYS A 223 10.94 -7.11 -11.25
N ALA A 224 9.87 -6.35 -11.02
CA ALA A 224 8.60 -6.52 -11.72
C ALA A 224 8.72 -6.33 -13.24
N ARG A 225 9.73 -5.61 -13.74
CA ARG A 225 9.97 -5.45 -15.18
C ARG A 225 10.29 -6.76 -15.91
N HIS A 226 10.74 -7.76 -15.18
CA HIS A 226 11.13 -9.08 -15.69
C HIS A 226 10.18 -10.18 -15.19
N ASP A 227 9.02 -9.78 -14.67
CA ASP A 227 8.04 -10.75 -14.16
C ASP A 227 7.30 -11.42 -15.31
N MET A 228 7.28 -12.75 -15.28
CA MET A 228 6.56 -13.61 -16.24
C MET A 228 5.54 -14.50 -15.53
N SER A 229 5.25 -14.23 -14.26
CA SER A 229 4.36 -15.06 -13.45
C SER A 229 2.87 -14.76 -13.68
N GLY A 230 2.55 -13.67 -14.40
CA GLY A 230 1.18 -13.17 -14.56
C GLY A 230 0.78 -12.12 -13.50
N PHE A 231 1.68 -11.74 -12.59
CA PHE A 231 1.45 -10.58 -11.73
C PHE A 231 1.56 -9.27 -12.51
N VAL A 232 2.48 -9.19 -13.46
CA VAL A 232 2.63 -8.07 -14.39
C VAL A 232 1.97 -8.43 -15.72
N ILE A 233 1.14 -7.51 -16.22
CA ILE A 233 0.48 -7.64 -17.53
C ILE A 233 1.39 -7.00 -18.58
N HIS A 234 1.77 -7.79 -19.57
CA HIS A 234 2.57 -7.34 -20.72
C HIS A 234 1.64 -6.82 -21.82
N VAL A 235 1.86 -5.58 -22.28
CA VAL A 235 1.10 -4.87 -23.31
C VAL A 235 2.04 -4.30 -24.36
#